data_d26633307e98413e465468526d4dc298
#
_entry.id   d26633307e98413e465468526d4dc298
#
_cell.length_a   1.000
_cell.length_b   1.000
_cell.length_c   1.000
_cell.angle_alpha   90.00
_cell.angle_beta   90.00
_cell.angle_gamma   90.00
#
_symmetry.space_group_name_H-M   'P 1'
#
loop_
_entity.id
_entity.type
_entity.pdbx_description
1 polymer ?
#
loop_
_entity_poly.entity_id
_entity_poly.type
_entity_poly.pdbx_seq_one_letter_code
_entity_poly.pdbx_strand_id
1 'polypeptide(L)'
;MEFAQTYEQQKATMSAESRQRKEADLMERQQNYEKKAYEAETKLQQKEQELLQAIMLKVNNAVQDLAKAEGYSYIFERTTLLHAGGDDISDKVRKKLGITAN
;
A
#
# COMPACT_ATOMS: atom_id res chain seq x y z
N MET A 1 -21.65 -8.28 15.66
CA MET A 1 -21.59 -9.45 14.77
C MET A 1 -22.75 -10.40 15.08
N GLU A 2 -23.47 -10.83 14.07
CA GLU A 2 -24.63 -11.71 14.22
C GLU A 2 -24.35 -13.00 14.98
N PHE A 3 -23.20 -13.63 14.72
CA PHE A 3 -22.85 -14.90 15.36
C PHE A 3 -22.70 -14.74 16.88
N ALA A 4 -22.06 -13.68 17.33
CA ALA A 4 -21.89 -13.42 18.77
C ALA A 4 -23.21 -13.10 19.45
N GLN A 5 -24.10 -12.35 18.79
CA GLN A 5 -25.44 -12.06 19.32
C GLN A 5 -26.29 -13.30 19.41
N THR A 6 -26.25 -14.16 18.40
CA THR A 6 -26.97 -15.45 18.40
C THR A 6 -26.48 -16.34 19.55
N TYR A 7 -25.16 -16.39 19.79
CA TYR A 7 -24.56 -17.13 20.90
C TYR A 7 -25.11 -16.62 22.23
N GLU A 8 -25.13 -15.32 22.46
CA GLU A 8 -25.63 -14.73 23.72
C GLU A 8 -27.11 -15.06 23.96
N GLN A 9 -27.94 -15.05 22.93
CA GLN A 9 -29.34 -15.40 23.01
C GLN A 9 -29.56 -16.87 23.37
N GLN A 10 -28.72 -17.77 22.89
CA GLN A 10 -28.84 -19.21 23.09
C GLN A 10 -28.14 -19.73 24.34
N LYS A 11 -27.29 -18.92 24.94
CA LYS A 11 -26.41 -19.32 26.05
C LYS A 11 -27.14 -19.96 27.22
N ALA A 12 -28.30 -19.46 27.60
CA ALA A 12 -29.07 -19.98 28.74
C ALA A 12 -29.72 -21.36 28.49
N THR A 13 -29.93 -21.75 27.22
CA THR A 13 -30.59 -22.99 26.84
C THR A 13 -29.64 -24.08 26.37
N MET A 14 -28.35 -23.78 26.26
CA MET A 14 -27.35 -24.75 25.80
C MET A 14 -26.82 -25.60 26.95
N SER A 15 -26.49 -26.87 26.65
CA SER A 15 -25.70 -27.71 27.54
C SER A 15 -24.28 -27.17 27.69
N ALA A 16 -23.60 -27.53 28.76
CA ALA A 16 -22.20 -27.11 28.98
C ALA A 16 -21.28 -27.51 27.82
N GLU A 17 -21.48 -28.70 27.28
CA GLU A 17 -20.73 -29.23 26.14
C GLU A 17 -20.96 -28.39 24.87
N SER A 18 -22.23 -28.09 24.58
CA SER A 18 -22.59 -27.26 23.42
C SER A 18 -22.03 -25.84 23.55
N ARG A 19 -22.02 -25.31 24.77
CA ARG A 19 -21.46 -23.99 25.08
C ARG A 19 -19.97 -23.95 24.80
N GLN A 20 -19.23 -24.97 25.26
CA GLN A 20 -17.80 -25.08 25.00
C GLN A 20 -17.48 -25.15 23.52
N ARG A 21 -18.26 -25.92 22.76
CA ARG A 21 -18.08 -26.01 21.31
C ARG A 21 -18.31 -24.65 20.61
N LYS A 22 -19.34 -23.93 21.04
CA LYS A 22 -19.66 -22.61 20.49
C LYS A 22 -18.57 -21.59 20.82
N GLU A 23 -18.06 -21.61 22.04
CA GLU A 23 -16.97 -20.73 22.46
C GLU A 23 -15.68 -21.01 21.69
N ALA A 24 -15.34 -22.31 21.50
CA ALA A 24 -14.18 -22.71 20.71
C ALA A 24 -14.33 -22.28 19.25
N ASP A 25 -15.52 -22.43 18.68
CA ASP A 25 -15.83 -22.03 17.30
C ASP A 25 -15.72 -20.50 17.13
N LEU A 26 -16.20 -19.74 18.09
CA LEU A 26 -16.06 -18.28 18.11
C LEU A 26 -14.60 -17.84 18.15
N MET A 27 -13.81 -18.46 19.01
CA MET A 27 -12.37 -18.18 19.11
C MET A 27 -11.65 -18.48 17.81
N GLU A 28 -11.95 -19.63 17.19
CA GLU A 28 -11.36 -20.03 15.92
C GLU A 28 -11.69 -19.03 14.81
N ARG A 29 -12.95 -18.61 14.73
CA ARG A 29 -13.39 -17.61 13.74
C ARG A 29 -12.71 -16.27 13.93
N GLN A 30 -12.55 -15.84 15.19
CA GLN A 30 -11.87 -14.61 15.52
C GLN A 30 -10.39 -14.66 15.14
N GLN A 31 -9.71 -15.74 15.46
CA GLN A 31 -8.30 -15.95 15.07
C GLN A 31 -8.12 -15.99 13.56
N ASN A 32 -9.02 -16.67 12.83
CA ASN A 32 -9.00 -16.72 11.38
C ASN A 32 -9.22 -15.35 10.77
N TYR A 33 -10.13 -14.56 11.33
CA TYR A 33 -10.38 -13.20 10.88
C TYR A 33 -9.13 -12.32 11.05
N GLU A 34 -8.52 -12.37 12.22
CA GLU A 34 -7.30 -11.60 12.53
C GLU A 34 -6.15 -12.00 11.60
N LYS A 35 -5.99 -13.29 11.35
CA LYS A 35 -4.97 -13.81 10.45
C LYS A 35 -5.18 -13.31 9.02
N LYS A 36 -6.41 -13.37 8.52
CA LYS A 36 -6.74 -12.88 7.18
C LYS A 36 -6.54 -11.38 7.05
N ALA A 37 -6.90 -10.62 8.08
CA ALA A 37 -6.68 -9.18 8.10
C ALA A 37 -5.19 -8.84 8.04
N TYR A 38 -4.37 -9.54 8.81
CA TYR A 38 -2.92 -9.37 8.80
C TYR A 38 -2.31 -9.71 7.44
N GLU A 39 -2.72 -10.85 6.86
CA GLU A 39 -2.24 -11.28 5.54
C GLU A 39 -2.62 -10.27 4.45
N ALA A 40 -3.84 -9.74 4.49
CA ALA A 40 -4.31 -8.73 3.54
C ALA A 40 -3.50 -7.44 3.66
N GLU A 41 -3.23 -7.00 4.88
CA GLU A 41 -2.42 -5.81 5.14
C GLU A 41 -0.98 -5.99 4.65
N THR A 42 -0.38 -7.16 4.91
CA THR A 42 0.97 -7.48 4.43
C THR A 42 1.05 -7.47 2.91
N LYS A 43 0.07 -8.07 2.23
CA LYS A 43 0.00 -8.07 0.77
C LYS A 43 -0.15 -6.67 0.21
N LEU A 44 -0.96 -5.83 0.86
CA LEU A 44 -1.15 -4.44 0.44
C LEU A 44 0.16 -3.66 0.53
N GLN A 45 0.89 -3.80 1.65
CA GLN A 45 2.19 -3.15 1.84
C GLN A 45 3.21 -3.59 0.80
N GLN A 46 3.27 -4.90 0.51
CA GLN A 46 4.15 -5.44 -0.52
C GLN A 46 3.81 -4.88 -1.90
N LYS A 47 2.53 -4.80 -2.22
CA LYS A 47 2.06 -4.25 -3.49
C LYS A 47 2.39 -2.77 -3.64
N GLU A 48 2.23 -2.01 -2.57
CA GLU A 48 2.61 -0.59 -2.54
C GLU A 48 4.10 -0.40 -2.80
N GLN A 49 4.95 -1.22 -2.16
CA GLN A 49 6.39 -1.15 -2.37
C GLN A 49 6.79 -1.51 -3.80
N GLU A 50 6.20 -2.56 -4.36
CA GLU A 50 6.45 -2.97 -5.75
C GLU A 50 6.07 -1.86 -6.74
N LEU A 51 4.90 -1.26 -6.54
CA LEU A 51 4.42 -0.16 -7.38
C LEU A 51 5.32 1.07 -7.26
N LEU A 52 5.74 1.40 -6.04
CA LEU A 52 6.63 2.53 -5.81
C LEU A 52 7.98 2.33 -6.49
N GLN A 53 8.57 1.14 -6.38
CA GLN A 53 9.82 0.80 -7.05
C GLN A 53 9.69 0.89 -8.57
N ALA A 54 8.57 0.41 -9.12
CA ALA A 54 8.32 0.49 -10.56
C ALA A 54 8.19 1.94 -11.04
N ILE A 55 7.53 2.79 -10.26
CA ILE A 55 7.39 4.22 -10.54
C ILE A 55 8.76 4.90 -10.50
N MET A 56 9.54 4.65 -9.46
CA MET A 56 10.89 5.23 -9.32
C MET A 56 11.79 4.84 -10.48
N LEU A 57 11.72 3.60 -10.94
CA LEU A 57 12.48 3.14 -12.10
C LEU A 57 12.07 3.89 -13.37
N LYS A 58 10.76 4.06 -13.60
CA LYS A 58 10.27 4.81 -14.75
C LYS A 58 10.69 6.27 -14.72
N VAL A 59 10.62 6.91 -13.57
CA VAL A 59 11.06 8.30 -13.39
C VAL A 59 12.56 8.43 -13.66
N ASN A 60 13.36 7.52 -13.08
CA ASN A 60 14.81 7.53 -13.29
C ASN A 60 15.17 7.35 -14.76
N ASN A 61 14.54 6.42 -15.45
CA ASN A 61 14.76 6.20 -16.87
C ASN A 61 14.37 7.42 -17.72
N ALA A 62 13.26 8.06 -17.40
CA ALA A 62 12.81 9.27 -18.09
C ALA A 62 13.80 10.43 -17.89
N VAL A 63 14.31 10.60 -16.68
CA VAL A 63 15.32 11.62 -16.36
C VAL A 63 16.62 11.34 -17.12
N GLN A 64 17.08 10.08 -17.15
CA GLN A 64 18.28 9.70 -17.89
C GLN A 64 18.15 9.98 -19.39
N ASP A 65 17.03 9.61 -19.97
CA ASP A 65 16.75 9.85 -21.40
C ASP A 65 16.71 11.33 -21.72
N LEU A 66 16.08 12.13 -20.86
CA LEU A 66 15.99 13.57 -21.01
C LEU A 66 17.37 14.23 -20.91
N ALA A 67 18.19 13.78 -19.98
CA ALA A 67 19.56 14.25 -19.82
C ALA A 67 20.38 14.05 -21.09
N LYS A 68 20.28 12.87 -21.68
CA LYS A 68 20.97 12.56 -22.93
C LYS A 68 20.44 13.37 -24.11
N ALA A 69 19.12 13.49 -24.21
CA ALA A 69 18.48 14.20 -25.33
C ALA A 69 18.77 15.70 -25.32
N GLU A 70 18.83 16.32 -24.16
CA GLU A 70 19.02 17.78 -24.03
C GLU A 70 20.43 18.18 -23.58
N GLY A 71 21.31 17.21 -23.36
CA GLY A 71 22.73 17.48 -23.05
C GLY A 71 22.98 17.96 -21.63
N TYR A 72 22.14 17.60 -20.66
CA TYR A 72 22.41 17.91 -19.27
C TYR A 72 23.51 17.02 -18.72
N SER A 73 24.50 17.62 -18.08
CA SER A 73 25.55 16.89 -17.39
C SER A 73 25.10 16.37 -16.03
N TYR A 74 24.25 17.12 -15.35
CA TYR A 74 23.74 16.80 -14.02
C TYR A 74 22.28 17.19 -13.90
N ILE A 75 21.49 16.35 -13.22
CA ILE A 75 20.12 16.64 -12.84
C ILE A 75 19.98 16.32 -11.37
N PHE A 76 19.50 17.26 -10.58
CA PHE A 76 19.36 17.16 -9.12
C PHE A 76 17.91 17.28 -8.71
N GLU A 77 17.54 16.59 -7.63
CA GLU A 77 16.28 16.86 -6.95
C GLU A 77 16.36 18.24 -6.30
N ARG A 78 15.37 19.07 -6.56
CA ARG A 78 15.33 20.44 -6.06
C ARG A 78 15.43 20.52 -4.52
N THR A 79 14.82 19.56 -3.83
CA THR A 79 14.80 19.51 -2.37
C THR A 79 16.17 19.25 -1.74
N THR A 80 17.14 18.75 -2.51
CA THR A 80 18.50 18.51 -2.03
C THR A 80 19.42 19.73 -2.18
N LEU A 81 18.95 20.78 -2.86
CA LEU A 81 19.75 21.97 -3.15
C LEU A 81 19.46 23.08 -2.14
N LEU A 82 20.51 23.71 -1.64
CA LEU A 82 20.41 24.91 -0.78
C LEU A 82 19.92 26.12 -1.59
N HIS A 83 20.27 26.16 -2.87
CA HIS A 83 19.86 27.16 -3.82
C HIS A 83 19.55 26.50 -5.15
N ALA A 84 18.42 26.81 -5.75
CA ALA A 84 17.95 26.19 -6.99
C ALA A 84 17.75 27.26 -8.06
N GLY A 85 18.85 27.76 -8.62
CA GLY A 85 18.84 28.80 -9.66
C GLY A 85 18.90 28.28 -11.09
N GLY A 86 19.00 26.94 -11.28
CA GLY A 86 19.02 26.36 -12.62
C GLY A 86 17.63 26.11 -13.20
N ASP A 87 17.58 25.49 -14.37
CA ASP A 87 16.34 25.18 -15.05
C ASP A 87 15.54 24.10 -14.30
N ASP A 88 14.24 24.33 -14.15
CA ASP A 88 13.32 23.33 -13.63
C ASP A 88 12.75 22.54 -14.79
N ILE A 89 13.10 21.25 -14.86
CA ILE A 89 12.68 20.34 -15.94
C ILE A 89 11.53 19.41 -15.53
N SER A 90 10.87 19.69 -14.41
CA SER A 90 9.79 18.85 -13.88
C SER A 90 8.68 18.62 -14.90
N ASP A 91 8.26 19.65 -15.63
CA ASP A 91 7.23 19.53 -16.65
C ASP A 91 7.67 18.68 -17.84
N LYS A 92 8.94 18.79 -18.25
CA LYS A 92 9.49 17.98 -19.32
C LYS A 92 9.51 16.48 -18.94
N VAL A 93 9.82 16.17 -17.70
CA VAL A 93 9.79 14.79 -17.17
C VAL A 93 8.37 14.27 -17.15
N ARG A 94 7.41 15.07 -16.65
CA ARG A 94 5.98 14.69 -16.64
C ARG A 94 5.48 14.41 -18.05
N LYS A 95 5.81 15.25 -18.99
CA LYS A 95 5.42 15.08 -20.39
C LYS A 95 5.98 13.79 -20.97
N LYS A 96 7.25 13.49 -20.68
CA LYS A 96 7.91 12.25 -21.12
C LYS A 96 7.25 11.01 -20.54
N LEU A 97 6.76 11.09 -19.30
CA LEU A 97 6.04 10.02 -18.64
C LEU A 97 4.57 9.92 -19.06
N GLY A 98 4.08 10.85 -19.86
CA GLY A 98 2.69 10.89 -20.29
C GLY A 98 1.74 11.42 -19.22
N ILE A 99 2.24 12.13 -18.22
CA ILE A 99 1.45 12.74 -17.15
C ILE A 99 1.12 14.18 -17.56
N THR A 100 -0.19 14.49 -17.66
CA THR A 100 -0.62 15.85 -17.91
C THR A 100 -0.62 16.64 -16.61
N ALA A 101 0.06 17.79 -16.62
CA ALA A 101 0.02 18.71 -15.49
C ALA A 101 -1.36 19.39 -15.43
N ASN A 102 -2.01 19.25 -14.29
CA ASN A 102 -3.25 19.97 -13.99
C ASN A 102 -2.95 21.16 -13.09
#